data_74c579da02ec073d32bf5be887861c79
#
_entry.id   74c579da02ec073d32bf5be887861c79
#
_cell.length_a   1.000
_cell.length_b   1.000
_cell.length_c   1.000
_cell.angle_alpha   90.00
_cell.angle_beta   90.00
_cell.angle_gamma   90.00
#
_symmetry.space_group_name_H-M   'P 1'
#
loop_
_entity.id
_entity.type
_entity.pdbx_description
1 polymer ?
#
loop_
_entity_poly.entity_id
_entity_poly.type
_entity_poly.pdbx_seq_one_letter_code
_entity_poly.pdbx_strand_id
1 'polypeptide(L)'
;MSIKLLNEKRMDELIQFIHQEEITKEYLKQNQKIIYINENQNINGVIIFDVIKNEIELCLGTDEIKQQLIAVIKKIALKDIVYQNKIIQIKTKKQFKYYEEVYDFIHQQKDRVYSLDNFKKYMQEFYNIQHALKCIHVCGTNGKGSTVNYMKEVLKKQGYIVGTFTSPALISRLDVVRINDEWIKEQFIVDVANRYVDNWLKYEISLFEIEVFISILYFIYQGVDYAIYEVGLGGELDATNIILPMVCVNTNIGLDHMDYL
;
A
#
# COMPACT_ATOMS: atom_id res chain seq x y z
N MET A 1 -12.45 3.68 21.09
CA MET A 1 -11.27 2.85 20.75
C MET A 1 -11.04 2.97 19.26
N SER A 2 -9.83 3.25 18.84
CA SER A 2 -9.47 3.34 17.42
C SER A 2 -8.22 2.53 17.12
N ILE A 3 -8.24 1.78 16.02
CA ILE A 3 -7.07 1.06 15.51
C ILE A 3 -6.42 1.95 14.46
N LYS A 4 -5.11 2.18 14.59
CA LYS A 4 -4.34 3.03 13.69
C LYS A 4 -2.99 2.39 13.39
N LEU A 5 -2.45 2.70 12.21
CA LEU A 5 -1.03 2.46 11.94
C LEU A 5 -0.15 3.24 12.91
N LEU A 6 0.92 2.59 13.37
CA LEU A 6 1.91 3.25 14.20
C LEU A 6 2.61 4.35 13.40
N ASN A 7 2.72 5.53 13.97
CA ASN A 7 3.57 6.60 13.46
C ASN A 7 4.84 6.75 14.31
N GLU A 8 5.88 7.36 13.73
CA GLU A 8 7.17 7.50 14.40
C GLU A 8 7.09 8.27 15.75
N LYS A 9 6.15 9.20 15.90
CA LYS A 9 5.99 10.02 17.10
C LYS A 9 5.57 9.21 18.33
N ARG A 10 4.93 8.05 18.13
CA ARG A 10 4.46 7.18 19.21
C ARG A 10 5.33 5.94 19.43
N MET A 11 6.46 5.86 18.77
CA MET A 11 7.33 4.68 18.83
C MET A 11 7.92 4.45 20.23
N ASP A 12 8.29 5.52 20.94
CA ASP A 12 8.82 5.41 22.32
C ASP A 12 7.75 4.94 23.29
N GLU A 13 6.52 5.44 23.15
CA GLU A 13 5.38 4.99 23.94
C GLU A 13 5.06 3.50 23.67
N LEU A 14 5.15 3.08 22.41
CA LEU A 14 4.96 1.68 22.06
C LEU A 14 6.02 0.77 22.68
N ILE A 15 7.29 1.16 22.63
CA ILE A 15 8.37 0.38 23.24
C ILE A 15 8.16 0.24 24.76
N GLN A 16 7.76 1.31 25.44
CA GLN A 16 7.40 1.27 26.85
C GLN A 16 6.20 0.35 27.13
N PHE A 17 5.21 0.33 26.24
CA PHE A 17 4.04 -0.55 26.37
C PHE A 17 4.40 -2.03 26.20
N ILE A 18 5.31 -2.35 25.26
CA ILE A 18 5.67 -3.74 24.95
C ILE A 18 6.51 -4.38 26.07
N HIS A 19 7.40 -3.63 26.72
CA HIS A 19 8.30 -4.10 27.77
C HIS A 19 9.13 -5.36 27.42
N GLN A 20 9.52 -5.51 26.16
CA GLN A 20 10.35 -6.63 25.70
C GLN A 20 11.67 -6.09 25.16
N GLU A 21 12.79 -6.56 25.70
CA GLU A 21 14.14 -6.08 25.36
C GLU A 21 14.50 -6.29 23.87
N GLU A 22 13.92 -7.31 23.23
CA GLU A 22 14.17 -7.64 21.82
C GLU A 22 13.46 -6.68 20.85
N ILE A 23 12.47 -5.93 21.29
CA ILE A 23 11.70 -4.99 20.47
C ILE A 23 12.32 -3.60 20.54
N THR A 24 13.21 -3.31 19.62
CA THR A 24 13.89 -2.01 19.50
C THR A 24 13.24 -1.11 18.46
N LYS A 25 13.61 0.18 18.45
CA LYS A 25 13.20 1.10 17.38
C LYS A 25 13.64 0.61 15.99
N GLU A 26 14.83 0.04 15.89
CA GLU A 26 15.36 -0.51 14.64
C GLU A 26 14.53 -1.70 14.15
N TYR A 27 14.15 -2.60 15.07
CA TYR A 27 13.26 -3.71 14.77
C TYR A 27 11.91 -3.21 14.25
N LEU A 28 11.31 -2.19 14.88
CA LEU A 28 10.02 -1.64 14.49
C LEU A 28 10.06 -0.87 13.17
N LYS A 29 11.24 -0.36 12.78
CA LYS A 29 11.44 0.40 11.53
C LYS A 29 11.68 -0.47 10.30
N GLN A 30 11.74 -1.79 10.43
CA GLN A 30 11.88 -2.69 9.28
C GLN A 30 10.68 -2.57 8.33
N ASN A 31 10.94 -2.32 7.06
CA ASN A 31 9.89 -2.03 6.06
C ASN A 31 8.89 -3.17 5.83
N GLN A 32 9.28 -4.42 6.13
CA GLN A 32 8.39 -5.58 6.05
C GLN A 32 7.39 -5.68 7.21
N LYS A 33 7.48 -4.80 8.21
CA LYS A 33 6.61 -4.87 9.39
C LYS A 33 5.51 -3.81 9.32
N ILE A 34 4.29 -4.28 9.41
CA ILE A 34 3.11 -3.42 9.58
C ILE A 34 2.69 -3.47 11.03
N ILE A 35 2.58 -2.32 11.65
CA ILE A 35 2.29 -2.20 13.06
C ILE A 35 1.00 -1.42 13.24
N TYR A 36 -0.03 -2.08 13.76
CA TYR A 36 -1.24 -1.41 14.20
C TYR A 36 -1.29 -1.32 15.71
N ILE A 37 -1.76 -0.20 16.20
CA ILE A 37 -2.01 0.04 17.62
C ILE A 37 -3.50 0.24 17.85
N ASN A 38 -3.98 -0.24 19.00
CA ASN A 38 -5.30 0.12 19.52
C ASN A 38 -5.10 1.16 20.62
N GLU A 39 -5.84 2.25 20.59
CA GLU A 39 -5.65 3.36 21.50
C GLU A 39 -6.96 4.00 21.98
N ASN A 40 -6.95 4.48 23.24
CA ASN A 40 -7.99 5.30 23.82
C ASN A 40 -7.37 6.26 24.85
N GLN A 41 -6.68 7.30 24.43
CA GLN A 41 -5.73 8.18 25.13
C GLN A 41 -4.31 7.60 25.14
N ASN A 42 -4.10 6.35 25.60
CA ASN A 42 -2.83 5.65 25.60
C ASN A 42 -2.91 4.38 24.74
N ILE A 43 -1.76 3.83 24.36
CA ILE A 43 -1.68 2.54 23.67
C ILE A 43 -2.14 1.45 24.65
N ASN A 44 -3.13 0.66 24.25
CA ASN A 44 -3.67 -0.45 25.03
C ASN A 44 -3.67 -1.78 24.27
N GLY A 45 -3.17 -1.76 23.04
CA GLY A 45 -2.94 -2.96 22.24
C GLY A 45 -2.05 -2.69 21.05
N VAL A 46 -1.33 -3.71 20.63
CA VAL A 46 -0.44 -3.67 19.46
C VAL A 46 -0.44 -4.99 18.73
N ILE A 47 -0.32 -4.95 17.42
CA ILE A 47 -0.02 -6.10 16.58
C ILE A 47 1.12 -5.75 15.64
N ILE A 48 2.10 -6.63 15.53
CA ILE A 48 3.22 -6.55 14.60
C ILE A 48 3.06 -7.72 13.62
N PHE A 49 2.93 -7.38 12.35
CA PHE A 49 2.76 -8.33 11.26
C PHE A 49 3.92 -8.21 10.28
N ASP A 50 4.69 -9.29 10.13
CA ASP A 50 5.70 -9.41 9.08
C ASP A 50 5.02 -9.86 7.78
N VAL A 51 4.96 -8.98 6.79
CA VAL A 51 4.24 -9.23 5.54
C VAL A 51 4.95 -10.22 4.62
N ILE A 52 6.28 -10.33 4.72
CA ILE A 52 7.08 -11.26 3.91
C ILE A 52 6.90 -12.69 4.42
N LYS A 53 6.95 -12.87 5.75
CA LYS A 53 6.73 -14.16 6.39
C LYS A 53 5.26 -14.56 6.48
N ASN A 54 4.33 -13.60 6.32
CA ASN A 54 2.91 -13.74 6.66
C ASN A 54 2.69 -14.20 8.12
N GLU A 55 3.41 -13.61 9.04
CA GLU A 55 3.44 -14.00 10.45
C GLU A 55 3.09 -12.82 11.36
N ILE A 56 2.20 -13.08 12.34
CA ILE A 56 1.99 -12.15 13.45
C ILE A 56 3.07 -12.46 14.50
N GLU A 57 4.07 -11.59 14.57
CA GLU A 57 5.20 -11.75 15.48
C GLU A 57 4.83 -11.38 16.92
N LEU A 58 3.95 -10.39 17.08
CA LEU A 58 3.48 -9.92 18.38
C LEU A 58 2.02 -9.47 18.31
N CYS A 59 1.24 -9.84 19.34
CA CYS A 59 -0.11 -9.31 19.51
C CYS A 59 -0.39 -9.18 21.02
N LEU A 60 -0.48 -7.94 21.52
CA LEU A 60 -0.71 -7.61 22.93
C LEU A 60 -2.02 -6.83 23.09
N GLY A 61 -2.58 -6.91 24.30
CA GLY A 61 -3.84 -6.30 24.69
C GLY A 61 -4.79 -7.31 25.35
N THR A 62 -5.98 -6.88 25.70
CA THR A 62 -7.04 -7.80 26.15
C THR A 62 -7.44 -8.73 25.00
N ASP A 63 -8.11 -9.83 25.29
CA ASP A 63 -8.53 -10.78 24.26
C ASP A 63 -9.44 -10.14 23.20
N GLU A 64 -10.31 -9.21 23.62
CA GLU A 64 -11.14 -8.45 22.69
C GLU A 64 -10.29 -7.56 21.74
N ILE A 65 -9.30 -6.85 22.29
CA ILE A 65 -8.39 -6.02 21.50
C ILE A 65 -7.55 -6.86 20.55
N LYS A 66 -7.03 -8.00 21.00
CA LYS A 66 -6.28 -8.94 20.14
C LYS A 66 -7.12 -9.43 18.98
N GLN A 67 -8.40 -9.79 19.23
CA GLN A 67 -9.30 -10.22 18.16
C GLN A 67 -9.53 -9.11 17.14
N GLN A 68 -9.73 -7.87 17.56
CA GLN A 68 -9.88 -6.71 16.69
C GLN A 68 -8.62 -6.48 15.84
N LEU A 69 -7.42 -6.52 16.45
CA LEU A 69 -6.15 -6.34 15.76
C LEU A 69 -5.89 -7.47 14.74
N ILE A 70 -6.17 -8.72 15.10
CA ILE A 70 -6.06 -9.85 14.18
C ILE A 70 -7.04 -9.70 13.00
N ALA A 71 -8.25 -9.17 13.25
CA ALA A 71 -9.22 -8.91 12.18
C ALA A 71 -8.71 -7.87 11.18
N VAL A 72 -7.93 -6.87 11.62
CA VAL A 72 -7.25 -5.91 10.72
C VAL A 72 -6.27 -6.63 9.82
N ILE A 73 -5.38 -7.45 10.39
CA ILE A 73 -4.39 -8.19 9.60
C ILE A 73 -5.05 -9.12 8.60
N LYS A 74 -6.16 -9.79 8.99
CA LYS A 74 -6.93 -10.62 8.06
C LYS A 74 -7.46 -9.85 6.84
N LYS A 75 -7.73 -8.55 6.94
CA LYS A 75 -8.17 -7.75 5.80
C LYS A 75 -7.04 -7.47 4.79
N ILE A 76 -5.82 -7.30 5.26
CA ILE A 76 -4.67 -6.94 4.42
C ILE A 76 -3.86 -8.14 3.92
N ALA A 77 -3.95 -9.29 4.59
CA ALA A 77 -3.19 -10.48 4.23
C ALA A 77 -3.67 -11.10 2.91
N LEU A 78 -2.72 -11.43 2.04
CA LEU A 78 -2.95 -12.12 0.77
C LEU A 78 -2.97 -13.65 0.90
N LYS A 79 -2.29 -14.17 1.92
CA LYS A 79 -2.13 -15.61 2.19
C LYS A 79 -2.47 -15.92 3.63
N ASP A 80 -2.55 -17.19 3.96
CA ASP A 80 -2.75 -17.67 5.33
C ASP A 80 -1.67 -17.09 6.25
N ILE A 81 -2.10 -16.72 7.45
CA ILE A 81 -1.26 -16.05 8.45
C ILE A 81 -0.80 -17.07 9.49
N VAL A 82 0.45 -17.04 9.89
CA VAL A 82 0.96 -17.80 11.04
C VAL A 82 0.88 -16.93 12.29
N TYR A 83 0.31 -17.46 13.36
CA TYR A 83 0.29 -16.83 14.68
C TYR A 83 0.35 -17.88 15.77
N GLN A 84 1.35 -17.82 16.67
CA GLN A 84 1.57 -18.78 17.76
C GLN A 84 1.54 -20.25 17.28
N ASN A 85 2.24 -20.57 16.20
CA ASN A 85 2.27 -21.88 15.54
C ASN A 85 0.91 -22.41 15.04
N LYS A 86 -0.08 -21.53 14.91
CA LYS A 86 -1.39 -21.83 14.30
C LYS A 86 -1.57 -21.11 12.98
N ILE A 87 -2.25 -21.74 12.05
CA ILE A 87 -2.58 -21.15 10.76
C ILE A 87 -3.95 -20.50 10.86
N ILE A 88 -4.01 -19.21 10.56
CA ILE A 88 -5.24 -18.45 10.39
C ILE A 88 -5.52 -18.40 8.88
N GLN A 89 -6.54 -19.12 8.45
CA GLN A 89 -6.90 -19.19 7.04
C GLN A 89 -7.45 -17.87 6.51
N ILE A 90 -7.00 -17.49 5.32
CA ILE A 90 -7.48 -16.35 4.57
C ILE A 90 -8.31 -16.85 3.38
N LYS A 91 -9.59 -16.48 3.40
CA LYS A 91 -10.49 -16.84 2.29
C LYS A 91 -10.16 -15.98 1.07
N THR A 92 -9.84 -16.63 -0.05
CA THR A 92 -9.65 -15.99 -1.36
C THR A 92 -10.58 -16.67 -2.37
N LYS A 93 -11.10 -15.90 -3.32
CA LYS A 93 -11.72 -16.48 -4.50
C LYS A 93 -10.63 -16.98 -5.45
N LYS A 94 -10.92 -18.04 -6.19
CA LYS A 94 -10.08 -18.50 -7.30
C LYS A 94 -10.78 -18.15 -8.62
N GLN A 95 -11.09 -16.88 -8.81
CA GLN A 95 -11.82 -16.39 -9.98
C GLN A 95 -10.89 -16.25 -11.19
N PHE A 96 -9.68 -15.76 -10.96
CA PHE A 96 -8.69 -15.53 -11.99
C PHE A 96 -7.55 -16.53 -11.85
N LYS A 97 -7.11 -17.08 -12.99
CA LYS A 97 -5.98 -18.01 -13.08
C LYS A 97 -4.76 -17.35 -13.72
N TYR A 98 -4.99 -16.44 -14.66
CA TYR A 98 -3.96 -15.77 -15.44
C TYR A 98 -4.10 -14.25 -15.33
N TYR A 99 -3.00 -13.55 -15.53
CA TYR A 99 -2.94 -12.09 -15.51
C TYR A 99 -3.86 -11.44 -16.54
N GLU A 100 -3.94 -12.02 -17.75
CA GLU A 100 -4.78 -11.50 -18.83
C GLU A 100 -6.26 -11.42 -18.41
N GLU A 101 -6.76 -12.41 -17.70
CA GLU A 101 -8.13 -12.43 -17.18
C GLU A 101 -8.39 -11.27 -16.19
N VAL A 102 -7.39 -11.01 -15.32
CA VAL A 102 -7.44 -9.87 -14.40
C VAL A 102 -7.40 -8.57 -15.16
N TYR A 103 -6.52 -8.48 -16.14
CA TYR A 103 -6.36 -7.28 -16.97
C TYR A 103 -7.67 -6.94 -17.71
N ASP A 104 -8.29 -7.91 -18.35
CA ASP A 104 -9.57 -7.73 -19.05
C ASP A 104 -10.67 -7.28 -18.08
N PHE A 105 -10.72 -7.88 -16.89
CA PHE A 105 -11.66 -7.47 -15.85
C PHE A 105 -11.42 -6.01 -15.40
N ILE A 106 -10.18 -5.65 -15.09
CA ILE A 106 -9.84 -4.28 -14.66
C ILE A 106 -10.14 -3.28 -15.78
N HIS A 107 -9.84 -3.63 -17.03
CA HIS A 107 -10.09 -2.76 -18.17
C HIS A 107 -11.59 -2.46 -18.38
N GLN A 108 -12.48 -3.39 -18.04
CA GLN A 108 -13.92 -3.16 -18.04
C GLN A 108 -14.37 -2.11 -17.01
N GLN A 109 -13.54 -1.78 -16.03
CA GLN A 109 -13.82 -0.77 -15.01
C GLN A 109 -13.33 0.64 -15.41
N LYS A 110 -12.75 0.83 -16.59
CA LYS A 110 -12.15 2.09 -17.05
C LYS A 110 -13.15 3.26 -17.11
N ASP A 111 -14.41 2.97 -17.41
CA ASP A 111 -15.47 3.97 -17.60
C ASP A 111 -16.22 4.29 -16.28
N ARG A 112 -15.79 3.72 -15.13
CA ARG A 112 -16.35 4.08 -13.84
C ARG A 112 -15.98 5.50 -13.49
N VAL A 113 -16.96 6.22 -12.94
CA VAL A 113 -16.74 7.59 -12.47
C VAL A 113 -15.74 7.55 -11.32
N TYR A 114 -14.61 8.17 -11.53
CA TYR A 114 -13.57 8.32 -10.55
C TYR A 114 -14.02 9.24 -9.40
N SER A 115 -13.74 8.84 -8.17
CA SER A 115 -14.00 9.64 -6.99
C SER A 115 -12.96 9.38 -5.90
N LEU A 116 -12.07 10.35 -5.70
CA LEU A 116 -11.05 10.27 -4.64
C LEU A 116 -11.68 10.00 -3.26
N ASP A 117 -12.85 10.57 -2.97
CA ASP A 117 -13.53 10.34 -1.69
C ASP A 117 -14.02 8.89 -1.55
N ASN A 118 -14.48 8.29 -2.63
CA ASN A 118 -14.86 6.88 -2.63
C ASN A 118 -13.64 5.97 -2.45
N PHE A 119 -12.55 6.29 -3.12
CA PHE A 119 -11.30 5.57 -2.96
C PHE A 119 -10.70 5.72 -1.55
N LYS A 120 -10.79 6.91 -0.95
CA LYS A 120 -10.43 7.11 0.47
C LYS A 120 -11.26 6.22 1.40
N LYS A 121 -12.58 6.13 1.19
CA LYS A 121 -13.46 5.23 1.97
C LYS A 121 -13.07 3.77 1.79
N TYR A 122 -12.75 3.37 0.55
CA TYR A 122 -12.23 2.04 0.27
C TYR A 122 -10.94 1.75 1.05
N MET A 123 -9.98 2.67 1.03
CA MET A 123 -8.71 2.51 1.75
C MET A 123 -8.87 2.50 3.28
N GLN A 124 -9.89 3.15 3.82
CA GLN A 124 -10.22 3.09 5.25
C GLN A 124 -10.64 1.67 5.69
N GLU A 125 -11.20 0.83 4.80
CA GLU A 125 -11.46 -0.58 5.10
C GLU A 125 -10.17 -1.35 5.45
N PHE A 126 -9.03 -0.90 4.94
CA PHE A 126 -7.69 -1.43 5.19
C PHE A 126 -6.90 -0.59 6.20
N TYR A 127 -7.59 0.25 6.99
CA TYR A 127 -6.98 1.14 7.99
C TYR A 127 -5.86 2.02 7.42
N ASN A 128 -6.04 2.47 6.18
CA ASN A 128 -5.10 3.33 5.44
C ASN A 128 -3.68 2.74 5.37
N ILE A 129 -3.58 1.48 4.99
CA ILE A 129 -2.31 0.74 4.90
C ILE A 129 -1.25 1.46 4.04
N GLN A 130 -1.66 2.29 3.07
CA GLN A 130 -0.76 3.10 2.24
C GLN A 130 0.13 4.04 3.07
N HIS A 131 -0.30 4.41 4.28
CA HIS A 131 0.48 5.27 5.17
C HIS A 131 1.68 4.55 5.79
N ALA A 132 1.82 3.22 5.60
CA ALA A 132 3.02 2.47 5.98
C ALA A 132 4.21 2.74 5.04
N LEU A 133 3.94 3.26 3.82
CA LEU A 133 4.97 3.53 2.83
C LEU A 133 5.61 4.92 3.04
N LYS A 134 6.92 5.00 2.88
CA LYS A 134 7.65 6.26 2.76
C LYS A 134 7.55 6.75 1.32
N CYS A 135 6.65 7.69 1.06
CA CYS A 135 6.29 8.09 -0.29
C CYS A 135 6.95 9.40 -0.72
N ILE A 136 7.27 9.48 -2.01
CA ILE A 136 7.57 10.70 -2.74
C ILE A 136 6.49 10.85 -3.81
N HIS A 137 5.88 12.02 -3.93
CA HIS A 137 4.79 12.30 -4.86
C HIS A 137 5.24 13.29 -5.92
N VAL A 138 5.17 12.92 -7.20
CA VAL A 138 5.66 13.71 -8.33
C VAL A 138 4.50 14.14 -9.19
N CYS A 139 4.25 15.45 -9.25
CA CYS A 139 3.23 16.08 -10.08
C CYS A 139 3.83 17.04 -11.10
N GLY A 140 2.98 17.58 -11.97
CA GLY A 140 3.34 18.56 -13.00
C GLY A 140 2.86 18.16 -14.39
N THR A 141 2.97 19.07 -15.34
CA THR A 141 2.52 18.84 -16.72
C THR A 141 3.47 17.91 -17.46
N ASN A 142 4.74 18.25 -17.55
CA ASN A 142 5.75 17.50 -18.29
C ASN A 142 6.90 17.06 -17.39
N GLY A 143 7.58 15.96 -17.76
CA GLY A 143 8.80 15.50 -17.10
C GLY A 143 8.58 14.71 -15.81
N LYS A 144 7.33 14.39 -15.43
CA LYS A 144 7.01 13.58 -14.24
C LYS A 144 7.75 12.25 -14.23
N GLY A 145 7.52 11.40 -15.25
CA GLY A 145 8.14 10.08 -15.34
C GLY A 145 9.68 10.13 -15.42
N SER A 146 10.25 11.14 -16.12
CA SER A 146 11.70 11.35 -16.14
C SER A 146 12.24 11.66 -14.74
N THR A 147 11.54 12.52 -14.00
CA THR A 147 11.90 12.88 -12.62
C THR A 147 11.83 11.67 -11.70
N VAL A 148 10.74 10.87 -11.79
CA VAL A 148 10.61 9.60 -11.06
C VAL A 148 11.79 8.69 -11.34
N ASN A 149 12.17 8.53 -12.63
CA ASN A 149 13.27 7.65 -13.00
C ASN A 149 14.62 8.15 -12.47
N TYR A 150 14.91 9.45 -12.54
CA TYR A 150 16.15 10.01 -11.98
C TYR A 150 16.21 9.82 -10.46
N MET A 151 15.13 10.08 -9.75
CA MET A 151 15.07 9.90 -8.29
C MET A 151 15.25 8.43 -7.92
N LYS A 152 14.59 7.51 -8.65
CA LYS A 152 14.78 6.05 -8.48
C LYS A 152 16.24 5.68 -8.63
N GLU A 153 16.92 6.11 -9.70
CA GLU A 153 18.32 5.76 -9.96
C GLU A 153 19.27 6.29 -8.88
N VAL A 154 19.01 7.50 -8.36
CA VAL A 154 19.81 8.06 -7.26
C VAL A 154 19.65 7.23 -5.99
N LEU A 155 18.42 6.95 -5.59
CA LEU A 155 18.13 6.17 -4.39
C LEU A 155 18.64 4.71 -4.51
N LYS A 156 18.46 4.09 -5.67
CA LYS A 156 18.98 2.75 -5.97
C LYS A 156 20.49 2.68 -5.84
N LYS A 157 21.23 3.70 -6.34
CA LYS A 157 22.69 3.79 -6.19
C LYS A 157 23.15 3.95 -4.73
N GLN A 158 22.27 4.42 -3.85
CA GLN A 158 22.51 4.46 -2.39
C GLN A 158 22.18 3.13 -1.70
N GLY A 159 21.76 2.11 -2.45
CA GLY A 159 21.45 0.79 -1.92
C GLY A 159 20.00 0.58 -1.49
N TYR A 160 19.10 1.56 -1.73
CA TYR A 160 17.69 1.44 -1.37
C TYR A 160 16.91 0.59 -2.37
N ILE A 161 15.90 -0.11 -1.86
CA ILE A 161 14.86 -0.78 -2.66
C ILE A 161 13.77 0.25 -2.95
N VAL A 162 13.59 0.59 -4.23
CA VAL A 162 12.69 1.70 -4.63
C VAL A 162 11.53 1.18 -5.46
N GLY A 163 10.31 1.38 -4.95
CA GLY A 163 9.08 1.18 -5.71
C GLY A 163 8.78 2.41 -6.57
N THR A 164 8.34 2.23 -7.81
CA THR A 164 7.85 3.32 -8.67
C THR A 164 6.49 2.97 -9.25
N PHE A 165 5.57 3.93 -9.19
CA PHE A 165 4.30 3.91 -9.89
C PHE A 165 4.32 5.05 -10.92
N THR A 166 4.21 4.71 -12.20
CA THR A 166 4.26 5.66 -13.32
C THR A 166 3.15 5.39 -14.32
N SER A 167 2.61 6.43 -14.95
CA SER A 167 1.57 6.31 -15.97
C SER A 167 1.74 7.36 -17.08
N PRO A 168 1.33 7.05 -18.30
CA PRO A 168 0.83 5.75 -18.77
C PRO A 168 1.92 4.69 -18.90
N ALA A 169 1.51 3.42 -19.08
CA ALA A 169 2.42 2.34 -19.43
C ALA A 169 3.15 2.62 -20.76
N LEU A 170 4.44 2.31 -20.82
CA LEU A 170 5.28 2.59 -21.98
C LEU A 170 5.52 1.35 -22.86
N ILE A 171 5.78 0.20 -22.26
CA ILE A 171 6.15 -1.05 -22.95
C ILE A 171 5.08 -2.12 -22.69
N SER A 172 4.70 -2.28 -21.45
CA SER A 172 3.74 -3.26 -20.97
C SER A 172 2.95 -2.68 -19.80
N ARG A 173 1.71 -3.11 -19.61
CA ARG A 173 0.92 -2.72 -18.43
C ARG A 173 1.60 -3.03 -17.10
N LEU A 174 2.49 -4.02 -17.09
CA LEU A 174 3.27 -4.36 -15.91
C LEU A 174 4.32 -3.29 -15.57
N ASP A 175 4.71 -2.45 -16.53
CA ASP A 175 5.73 -1.43 -16.31
C ASP A 175 5.25 -0.21 -15.51
N VAL A 176 3.94 -0.08 -15.31
CA VAL A 176 3.33 0.94 -14.44
C VAL A 176 3.82 0.80 -12.99
N VAL A 177 4.07 -0.44 -12.55
CA VAL A 177 4.54 -0.74 -11.19
C VAL A 177 5.89 -1.46 -11.27
N ARG A 178 6.92 -0.84 -10.71
CA ARG A 178 8.28 -1.42 -10.69
C ARG A 178 8.89 -1.37 -9.31
N ILE A 179 9.80 -2.31 -9.06
CA ILE A 179 10.74 -2.23 -7.93
C ILE A 179 12.13 -2.24 -8.51
N ASN A 180 12.85 -1.14 -8.33
CA ASN A 180 14.09 -0.85 -9.06
C ASN A 180 13.85 -0.96 -10.58
N ASP A 181 14.38 -2.00 -11.24
CA ASP A 181 14.22 -2.21 -12.68
C ASP A 181 13.24 -3.34 -13.02
N GLU A 182 12.77 -4.06 -12.01
CA GLU A 182 11.89 -5.21 -12.20
C GLU A 182 10.42 -4.79 -12.21
N TRP A 183 9.67 -5.28 -13.18
CA TRP A 183 8.23 -5.09 -13.25
C TRP A 183 7.51 -5.89 -12.17
N ILE A 184 6.30 -5.46 -11.84
CA ILE A 184 5.42 -6.22 -10.96
C ILE A 184 5.21 -7.63 -11.51
N LYS A 185 5.18 -8.61 -10.61
CA LYS A 185 4.94 -10.02 -10.97
C LYS A 185 3.46 -10.25 -11.27
N GLU A 186 3.17 -10.86 -12.41
CA GLU A 186 1.81 -11.22 -12.83
C GLU A 186 1.06 -12.01 -11.75
N GLN A 187 1.73 -12.99 -11.14
CA GLN A 187 1.12 -13.79 -10.08
C GLN A 187 0.68 -12.95 -8.88
N PHE A 188 1.42 -11.90 -8.54
CA PHE A 188 1.01 -11.00 -7.46
C PHE A 188 -0.29 -10.28 -7.78
N ILE A 189 -0.45 -9.81 -9.03
CA ILE A 189 -1.68 -9.16 -9.50
C ILE A 189 -2.86 -10.14 -9.42
N VAL A 190 -2.66 -11.40 -9.84
CA VAL A 190 -3.67 -12.47 -9.75
C VAL A 190 -4.06 -12.73 -8.29
N ASP A 191 -3.08 -12.83 -7.38
CA ASP A 191 -3.34 -13.07 -5.95
C ASP A 191 -4.15 -11.91 -5.34
N VAL A 192 -3.78 -10.66 -5.64
CA VAL A 192 -4.51 -9.46 -5.18
C VAL A 192 -5.93 -9.43 -5.75
N ALA A 193 -6.10 -9.69 -7.04
CA ALA A 193 -7.41 -9.70 -7.68
C ALA A 193 -8.33 -10.76 -7.07
N ASN A 194 -7.85 -12.00 -6.94
CA ASN A 194 -8.60 -13.07 -6.29
C ASN A 194 -8.98 -12.76 -4.85
N ARG A 195 -8.20 -11.93 -4.17
CA ARG A 195 -8.45 -11.53 -2.79
C ARG A 195 -9.46 -10.40 -2.66
N TYR A 196 -9.44 -9.41 -3.58
CA TYR A 196 -10.12 -8.14 -3.39
C TYR A 196 -11.16 -7.79 -4.47
N VAL A 197 -11.38 -8.63 -5.48
CA VAL A 197 -12.31 -8.35 -6.57
C VAL A 197 -13.72 -7.98 -6.08
N ASP A 198 -14.23 -8.65 -5.04
CA ASP A 198 -15.55 -8.33 -4.47
C ASP A 198 -15.57 -6.94 -3.83
N ASN A 199 -14.47 -6.53 -3.22
CA ASN A 199 -14.33 -5.21 -2.65
C ASN A 199 -14.29 -4.14 -3.76
N TRP A 200 -13.55 -4.39 -4.86
CA TRP A 200 -13.51 -3.49 -6.01
C TRP A 200 -14.89 -3.28 -6.64
N LEU A 201 -15.67 -4.37 -6.76
CA LEU A 201 -17.04 -4.29 -7.25
C LEU A 201 -17.96 -3.53 -6.29
N LYS A 202 -17.88 -3.85 -5.00
CA LYS A 202 -18.70 -3.21 -3.95
C LYS A 202 -18.50 -1.71 -3.87
N TYR A 203 -17.24 -1.25 -4.00
CA TYR A 203 -16.87 0.17 -3.91
C TYR A 203 -16.78 0.86 -5.27
N GLU A 204 -17.12 0.14 -6.35
CA GLU A 204 -17.10 0.68 -7.73
C GLU A 204 -15.73 1.30 -8.11
N ILE A 205 -14.64 0.67 -7.63
CA ILE A 205 -13.28 1.17 -7.82
C ILE A 205 -12.91 1.14 -9.31
N SER A 206 -12.42 2.26 -9.82
CA SER A 206 -12.02 2.45 -11.22
C SER A 206 -10.71 1.73 -11.55
N LEU A 207 -10.39 1.60 -12.85
CA LEU A 207 -9.15 0.97 -13.32
C LEU A 207 -7.91 1.58 -12.63
N PHE A 208 -7.78 2.90 -12.67
CA PHE A 208 -6.60 3.59 -12.14
C PHE A 208 -6.48 3.45 -10.61
N GLU A 209 -7.60 3.51 -9.89
CA GLU A 209 -7.63 3.27 -8.44
C GLU A 209 -7.22 1.82 -8.09
N ILE A 210 -7.62 0.83 -8.91
CA ILE A 210 -7.20 -0.57 -8.74
C ILE A 210 -5.68 -0.69 -8.94
N GLU A 211 -5.12 -0.06 -9.99
CA GLU A 211 -3.67 -0.06 -10.25
C GLU A 211 -2.89 0.58 -9.08
N VAL A 212 -3.36 1.72 -8.56
CA VAL A 212 -2.79 2.35 -7.37
C VAL A 212 -2.87 1.43 -6.14
N PHE A 213 -4.01 0.79 -5.89
CA PHE A 213 -4.18 -0.16 -4.78
C PHE A 213 -3.22 -1.35 -4.89
N ILE A 214 -3.10 -1.95 -6.08
CA ILE A 214 -2.17 -3.07 -6.34
C ILE A 214 -0.73 -2.64 -6.08
N SER A 215 -0.33 -1.43 -6.54
CA SER A 215 1.02 -0.92 -6.32
C SER A 215 1.36 -0.74 -4.84
N ILE A 216 0.42 -0.20 -4.06
CA ILE A 216 0.56 -0.04 -2.61
C ILE A 216 0.84 -1.39 -1.95
N LEU A 217 0.00 -2.40 -2.22
CA LEU A 217 0.21 -3.73 -1.66
C LEU A 217 1.53 -4.35 -2.13
N TYR A 218 1.86 -4.20 -3.42
CA TYR A 218 3.11 -4.74 -3.95
C TYR A 218 4.34 -4.16 -3.24
N PHE A 219 4.38 -2.85 -3.07
CA PHE A 219 5.49 -2.18 -2.40
C PHE A 219 5.62 -2.59 -0.93
N ILE A 220 4.50 -2.71 -0.22
CA ILE A 220 4.47 -3.19 1.16
C ILE A 220 4.99 -4.63 1.24
N TYR A 221 4.46 -5.53 0.40
CA TYR A 221 4.83 -6.95 0.42
C TYR A 221 6.25 -7.23 -0.07
N GLN A 222 6.86 -6.31 -0.80
CA GLN A 222 8.25 -6.41 -1.21
C GLN A 222 9.21 -5.61 -0.31
N GLY A 223 8.67 -4.93 0.72
CA GLY A 223 9.47 -4.22 1.72
C GLY A 223 10.30 -3.09 1.13
N VAL A 224 9.73 -2.28 0.21
CA VAL A 224 10.47 -1.17 -0.38
C VAL A 224 10.86 -0.12 0.67
N ASP A 225 12.04 0.50 0.51
CA ASP A 225 12.49 1.58 1.37
C ASP A 225 11.77 2.89 1.07
N TYR A 226 11.54 3.16 -0.21
CA TYR A 226 10.84 4.33 -0.72
C TYR A 226 9.91 3.96 -1.87
N ALA A 227 8.74 4.61 -1.93
CA ALA A 227 7.80 4.50 -3.03
C ALA A 227 7.65 5.86 -3.71
N ILE A 228 7.88 5.94 -5.02
CA ILE A 228 7.74 7.17 -5.81
C ILE A 228 6.51 7.03 -6.67
N TYR A 229 5.53 7.91 -6.46
CA TYR A 229 4.27 7.93 -7.19
C TYR A 229 4.23 9.10 -8.16
N GLU A 230 4.04 8.80 -9.44
CA GLU A 230 3.70 9.79 -10.46
C GLU A 230 2.19 10.07 -10.42
N VAL A 231 1.80 11.34 -10.39
CA VAL A 231 0.41 11.77 -10.55
C VAL A 231 -0.06 11.45 -11.96
N GLY A 232 -1.22 10.83 -12.10
CA GLY A 232 -1.84 10.56 -13.38
C GLY A 232 -2.36 11.85 -14.03
N LEU A 233 -3.23 12.58 -13.33
CA LEU A 233 -3.87 13.79 -13.83
C LEU A 233 -4.09 14.83 -12.72
N GLY A 234 -3.69 16.07 -12.98
CA GLY A 234 -3.90 17.22 -12.08
C GLY A 234 -3.09 17.09 -10.80
N GLY A 235 -3.64 16.45 -9.79
CA GLY A 235 -2.96 16.21 -8.51
C GLY A 235 -3.92 16.11 -7.34
N GLU A 236 -4.69 17.15 -7.05
CA GLU A 236 -5.56 17.22 -5.87
C GLU A 236 -6.59 16.09 -5.83
N LEU A 237 -7.21 15.81 -6.98
CA LEU A 237 -8.22 14.75 -7.10
C LEU A 237 -7.66 13.43 -7.62
N ASP A 238 -6.35 13.34 -7.90
CA ASP A 238 -5.74 12.12 -8.41
C ASP A 238 -5.78 10.97 -7.41
N ALA A 239 -5.95 9.73 -7.90
CA ALA A 239 -6.00 8.55 -7.04
C ALA A 239 -4.71 8.35 -6.21
N THR A 240 -3.56 8.81 -6.72
CA THR A 240 -2.32 8.75 -5.96
C THR A 240 -2.30 9.70 -4.76
N ASN A 241 -3.21 10.68 -4.67
CA ASN A 241 -3.29 11.64 -3.56
C ASN A 241 -3.91 11.04 -2.27
N ILE A 242 -3.94 9.73 -2.16
CA ILE A 242 -4.27 9.01 -0.90
C ILE A 242 -3.04 8.72 -0.04
N ILE A 243 -1.84 8.87 -0.60
CA ILE A 243 -0.58 8.65 0.14
C ILE A 243 -0.28 9.83 1.07
N LEU A 244 0.62 9.61 2.04
CA LEU A 244 1.21 10.67 2.87
C LEU A 244 2.67 10.89 2.44
N PRO A 245 2.94 11.77 1.48
CA PRO A 245 4.28 11.91 0.95
C PRO A 245 5.20 12.63 1.93
N MET A 246 6.45 12.15 2.04
CA MET A 246 7.53 12.86 2.73
C MET A 246 7.98 14.09 1.94
N VAL A 247 7.90 14.01 0.61
CA VAL A 247 8.30 15.04 -0.34
C VAL A 247 7.30 15.07 -1.49
N CYS A 248 6.84 16.26 -1.84
CA CYS A 248 6.11 16.52 -3.08
C CYS A 248 7.03 17.27 -4.05
N VAL A 249 7.07 16.80 -5.29
CA VAL A 249 7.85 17.39 -6.36
C VAL A 249 6.92 17.89 -7.44
N ASN A 250 6.98 19.17 -7.77
CA ASN A 250 6.29 19.72 -8.93
C ASN A 250 7.33 20.01 -10.03
N THR A 251 7.21 19.32 -11.16
CA THR A 251 8.17 19.47 -12.26
C THR A 251 7.99 20.80 -12.99
N ASN A 252 6.77 21.07 -13.42
CA ASN A 252 6.36 22.34 -14.01
C ASN A 252 4.82 22.43 -14.05
N ILE A 253 4.31 23.62 -14.32
CA ILE A 253 2.89 23.87 -14.54
C ILE A 253 2.74 24.49 -15.93
N GLY A 254 1.99 23.81 -16.80
CA GLY A 254 1.64 24.26 -18.13
C GLY A 254 0.16 23.98 -18.42
N LEU A 255 -0.34 24.50 -19.53
CA LEU A 255 -1.69 24.19 -19.99
C LEU A 255 -1.70 22.79 -20.59
N ASP A 256 -2.49 21.91 -20.00
CA ASP A 256 -2.70 20.53 -20.44
C ASP A 256 -4.04 20.05 -19.90
N HIS A 257 -4.64 19.05 -20.56
CA HIS A 257 -5.91 18.46 -20.16
C HIS A 257 -7.04 19.47 -19.89
N MET A 258 -7.11 20.57 -20.67
CA MET A 258 -8.02 21.72 -20.46
C MET A 258 -9.51 21.34 -20.49
N ASP A 259 -9.85 20.15 -20.98
CA ASP A 259 -11.23 19.62 -20.95
C ASP A 259 -11.58 18.96 -19.60
N TYR A 260 -10.61 18.75 -18.72
CA TYR A 260 -10.77 18.01 -17.45
C TYR A 260 -10.26 18.76 -16.22
N LEU A 261 -9.41 19.77 -16.39
CA LEU A 261 -8.82 20.63 -15.36
C LEU A 261 -9.25 22.12 -15.56
#